data_a6b3a03231c1addbb891caf7fbe2cb6a
#
_entry.id   a6b3a03231c1addbb891caf7fbe2cb6a
#
_cell.length_a   1.000
_cell.length_b   1.000
_cell.length_c   1.000
_cell.angle_alpha   90.00
_cell.angle_beta   90.00
_cell.angle_gamma   90.00
#
_symmetry.space_group_name_H-M   'P 1'
#
loop_
_entity.id
_entity.type
_entity.pdbx_description
1 polymer ?
#
loop_
_entity_poly.entity_id
_entity_poly.type
_entity_poly.pdbx_seq_one_letter_code
_entity_poly.pdbx_strand_id
1 'polypeptide(L)'
;MQPDLLDLHVLHHFRTRSPLTHCMTNDVVQTFTANVLLALGASPAMVIEAEEAEQFAGMADALLINVGTLTTPRAQSMRRAIESAVAAGKPWTLDPVAVGALAFRTRFCHQILALKPAANRGNASEILALAGMSAGGRGVDTTDTAASAVPA
;
A
#
# COMPACT_ATOMS: atom_id res chain seq x y z
N MET A 1 -18.29 -17.12 9.45
CA MET A 1 -16.87 -17.44 9.74
C MET A 1 -16.58 -16.92 11.15
N GLN A 2 -16.27 -17.77 12.10
CA GLN A 2 -15.81 -17.31 13.41
C GLN A 2 -14.39 -16.75 13.24
N PRO A 3 -14.10 -15.54 13.76
CA PRO A 3 -12.74 -15.02 13.74
C PRO A 3 -11.84 -16.01 14.52
N ASP A 4 -10.69 -16.31 13.95
CA ASP A 4 -9.68 -17.10 14.64
C ASP A 4 -9.23 -16.35 15.90
N LEU A 5 -8.94 -17.06 16.99
CA LEU A 5 -8.41 -16.46 18.22
C LEU A 5 -7.14 -15.64 17.96
N LEU A 6 -6.37 -16.03 16.93
CA LEU A 6 -5.20 -15.28 16.47
C LEU A 6 -5.58 -13.88 15.97
N ASP A 7 -6.67 -13.74 15.22
CA ASP A 7 -7.14 -12.44 14.67
C ASP A 7 -7.56 -11.49 15.79
N LEU A 8 -8.20 -11.99 16.84
CA LEU A 8 -8.60 -11.20 18.01
C LEU A 8 -7.38 -10.71 18.80
N HIS A 9 -6.36 -11.53 18.96
CA HIS A 9 -5.09 -11.15 19.60
C HIS A 9 -4.36 -10.06 18.82
N VAL A 10 -4.27 -10.21 17.49
CA VAL A 10 -3.65 -9.23 16.62
C VAL A 10 -4.38 -7.89 16.69
N LEU A 11 -5.72 -7.89 16.62
CA LEU A 11 -6.51 -6.67 16.72
C LEU A 11 -6.38 -5.99 18.09
N HIS A 12 -6.37 -6.76 19.17
CA HIS A 12 -6.17 -6.22 20.52
C HIS A 12 -4.79 -5.57 20.66
N HIS A 13 -3.74 -6.27 20.20
CA HIS A 13 -2.38 -5.75 20.23
C HIS A 13 -2.22 -4.49 19.37
N PHE A 14 -2.84 -4.47 18.19
CA PHE A 14 -2.87 -3.30 17.31
C PHE A 14 -3.50 -2.09 18.01
N ARG A 15 -4.66 -2.27 18.64
CA ARG A 15 -5.37 -1.20 19.38
C ARG A 15 -4.59 -0.66 20.57
N THR A 16 -3.93 -1.53 21.32
CA THR A 16 -3.15 -1.12 22.50
C THR A 16 -1.87 -0.37 22.14
N ARG A 17 -1.31 -0.61 20.94
CA ARG A 17 -0.10 0.07 20.47
C ARG A 17 -0.36 1.37 19.74
N SER A 18 -1.56 1.56 19.19
CA SER A 18 -1.93 2.72 18.35
C SER A 18 -0.85 3.06 17.32
N PRO A 19 -0.50 2.14 16.39
CA PRO A 19 0.64 2.31 15.53
C PRO A 19 0.53 3.56 14.67
N LEU A 20 1.62 4.31 14.58
CA LEU A 20 1.75 5.46 13.69
C LEU A 20 1.88 4.96 12.25
N THR A 21 0.85 5.19 11.45
CA THR A 21 0.77 4.67 10.08
C THR A 21 0.87 5.80 9.08
N HIS A 22 1.96 5.82 8.31
CA HIS A 22 2.13 6.76 7.21
C HIS A 22 1.37 6.26 5.99
N CYS A 23 0.41 7.05 5.49
CA CYS A 23 -0.42 6.68 4.36
C CYS A 23 -0.19 7.65 3.20
N MET A 24 0.47 7.18 2.14
CA MET A 24 0.55 7.86 0.86
C MET A 24 -0.45 7.18 -0.09
N THR A 25 -1.68 7.67 -0.09
CA THR A 25 -2.79 7.06 -0.80
C THR A 25 -3.34 7.99 -1.89
N ASN A 26 -4.36 7.54 -2.61
CA ASN A 26 -5.02 8.30 -3.66
C ASN A 26 -6.01 9.34 -3.11
N ASP A 27 -6.38 10.32 -3.93
CA ASP A 27 -7.22 11.45 -3.52
C ASP A 27 -8.67 11.03 -3.20
N VAL A 28 -9.13 9.90 -3.73
CA VAL A 28 -10.51 9.43 -3.56
C VAL A 28 -10.74 8.84 -2.17
N VAL A 29 -9.74 8.17 -1.60
CA VAL A 29 -9.90 7.37 -0.37
C VAL A 29 -9.15 7.92 0.85
N GLN A 30 -8.53 9.10 0.78
CA GLN A 30 -7.73 9.66 1.89
C GLN A 30 -8.51 9.71 3.20
N THR A 31 -9.65 10.37 3.20
CA THR A 31 -10.48 10.51 4.40
C THR A 31 -11.02 9.16 4.88
N PHE A 32 -11.45 8.31 3.94
CA PHE A 32 -11.94 6.98 4.28
C PHE A 32 -10.84 6.12 4.92
N THR A 33 -9.65 6.09 4.34
CA THR A 33 -8.49 5.37 4.90
C THR A 33 -8.14 5.86 6.29
N ALA A 34 -8.08 7.17 6.50
CA ALA A 34 -7.81 7.76 7.81
C ALA A 34 -8.87 7.33 8.85
N ASN A 35 -10.15 7.43 8.50
CA ASN A 35 -11.24 7.10 9.40
C ASN A 35 -11.27 5.61 9.77
N VAL A 36 -11.01 4.70 8.82
CA VAL A 36 -10.92 3.26 9.10
C VAL A 36 -9.76 2.96 10.05
N LEU A 37 -8.59 3.53 9.81
CA LEU A 37 -7.42 3.33 10.67
C LEU A 37 -7.65 3.88 12.07
N LEU A 38 -8.26 5.07 12.21
CA LEU A 38 -8.66 5.63 13.51
C LEU A 38 -9.65 4.72 14.24
N ALA A 39 -10.66 4.21 13.55
CA ALA A 39 -11.65 3.30 14.11
C ALA A 39 -11.03 1.98 14.59
N LEU A 40 -9.96 1.52 13.93
CA LEU A 40 -9.19 0.35 14.33
C LEU A 40 -8.23 0.63 15.52
N GLY A 41 -7.96 1.90 15.83
CA GLY A 41 -7.06 2.31 16.89
C GLY A 41 -5.65 2.69 16.46
N ALA A 42 -5.40 2.85 15.16
CA ALA A 42 -4.13 3.39 14.64
C ALA A 42 -4.10 4.92 14.68
N SER A 43 -2.91 5.47 14.48
CA SER A 43 -2.67 6.91 14.29
C SER A 43 -2.24 7.16 12.83
N PRO A 44 -3.19 7.38 11.90
CA PRO A 44 -2.86 7.63 10.50
C PRO A 44 -2.32 9.05 10.27
N ALA A 45 -1.36 9.18 9.36
CA ALA A 45 -0.87 10.47 8.88
C ALA A 45 -0.69 10.43 7.35
N MET A 46 -1.16 11.50 6.67
CA MET A 46 -1.12 11.66 5.22
C MET A 46 -0.06 12.71 4.85
N VAL A 47 1.21 12.34 4.92
CA VAL A 47 2.34 13.22 4.60
C VAL A 47 2.80 12.92 3.17
N ILE A 48 2.74 13.92 2.27
CA ILE A 48 2.95 13.73 0.83
C ILE A 48 4.06 14.60 0.22
N GLU A 49 4.47 15.68 0.87
CA GLU A 49 5.61 16.47 0.41
C GLU A 49 6.90 15.64 0.53
N ALA A 50 7.80 15.71 -0.46
CA ALA A 50 8.89 14.75 -0.63
C ALA A 50 9.86 14.69 0.56
N GLU A 51 10.28 15.84 1.09
CA GLU A 51 11.20 15.90 2.24
C GLU A 51 10.53 15.43 3.53
N GLU A 52 9.29 15.88 3.75
CA GLU A 52 8.50 15.49 4.92
C GLU A 52 8.14 14.01 4.87
N ALA A 53 7.75 13.49 3.70
CA ALA A 53 7.41 12.09 3.51
C ALA A 53 8.61 11.15 3.76
N GLU A 54 9.80 11.53 3.31
CA GLU A 54 11.04 10.82 3.60
C GLU A 54 11.32 10.78 5.10
N GLN A 55 11.29 11.94 5.76
CA GLN A 55 11.53 12.05 7.19
C GLN A 55 10.50 11.26 7.99
N PHE A 56 9.22 11.43 7.66
CA PHE A 56 8.12 10.82 8.38
C PHE A 56 8.09 9.30 8.24
N ALA A 57 8.38 8.77 7.06
CA ALA A 57 8.41 7.33 6.81
C ALA A 57 9.46 6.60 7.66
N GLY A 58 10.59 7.24 7.97
CA GLY A 58 11.59 6.70 8.89
C GLY A 58 11.13 6.65 10.35
N MET A 59 10.21 7.53 10.75
CA MET A 59 9.67 7.59 12.13
C MET A 59 8.42 6.74 12.34
N ALA A 60 7.59 6.57 11.30
CA ALA A 60 6.35 5.80 11.37
C ALA A 60 6.60 4.32 11.68
N ASP A 61 5.59 3.64 12.23
CA ASP A 61 5.66 2.19 12.49
C ASP A 61 5.44 1.37 11.22
N ALA A 62 4.68 1.91 10.27
CA ALA A 62 4.42 1.28 8.96
C ALA A 62 4.09 2.34 7.89
N LEU A 63 4.31 1.97 6.62
CA LEU A 63 4.03 2.81 5.46
C LEU A 63 3.07 2.11 4.50
N LEU A 64 2.00 2.80 4.10
CA LEU A 64 1.10 2.39 3.01
C LEU A 64 1.38 3.23 1.76
N ILE A 65 1.62 2.56 0.65
CA ILE A 65 1.74 3.15 -0.70
C ILE A 65 0.59 2.65 -1.56
N ASN A 66 -0.30 3.55 -1.94
CA ASN A 66 -1.38 3.28 -2.89
C ASN A 66 -1.21 4.19 -4.11
N VAL A 67 -1.07 3.58 -5.28
CA VAL A 67 -0.71 4.28 -6.54
C VAL A 67 -1.92 4.80 -7.33
N GLY A 68 -3.10 4.85 -6.73
CA GLY A 68 -4.24 5.55 -7.31
C GLY A 68 -3.94 7.06 -7.44
N THR A 69 -4.51 7.72 -8.45
CA THR A 69 -4.26 9.14 -8.76
C THR A 69 -2.76 9.53 -8.76
N LEU A 70 -1.90 8.61 -9.25
CA LEU A 70 -0.45 8.81 -9.26
C LEU A 70 -0.04 9.92 -10.22
N THR A 71 0.82 10.83 -9.73
CA THR A 71 1.50 11.87 -10.51
C THR A 71 3.02 11.70 -10.41
N THR A 72 3.78 12.33 -11.29
CA THR A 72 5.25 12.26 -11.23
C THR A 72 5.81 12.77 -9.90
N PRO A 73 5.37 13.91 -9.35
CA PRO A 73 5.82 14.34 -8.02
C PRO A 73 5.47 13.35 -6.91
N ARG A 74 4.26 12.77 -6.95
CA ARG A 74 3.86 11.73 -5.97
C ARG A 74 4.73 10.48 -6.06
N ALA A 75 5.04 10.01 -7.27
CA ALA A 75 5.92 8.86 -7.47
C ALA A 75 7.31 9.09 -6.88
N GLN A 76 7.87 10.30 -7.07
CA GLN A 76 9.15 10.69 -6.48
C GLN A 76 9.08 10.70 -4.94
N SER A 77 8.05 11.31 -4.39
CA SER A 77 7.80 11.38 -2.95
C SER A 77 7.62 9.98 -2.33
N MET A 78 6.82 9.13 -2.96
CA MET A 78 6.61 7.74 -2.54
C MET A 78 7.92 6.94 -2.55
N ARG A 79 8.76 7.09 -3.58
CA ARG A 79 10.06 6.40 -3.65
C ARG A 79 10.95 6.80 -2.48
N ARG A 80 11.09 8.10 -2.19
CA ARG A 80 11.89 8.59 -1.05
C ARG A 80 11.37 8.05 0.28
N ALA A 81 10.05 8.04 0.46
CA ALA A 81 9.43 7.49 1.66
C ALA A 81 9.69 5.99 1.82
N ILE A 82 9.57 5.19 0.74
CA ILE A 82 9.87 3.75 0.78
C ILE A 82 11.34 3.50 1.12
N GLU A 83 12.26 4.21 0.47
CA GLU A 83 13.70 4.08 0.73
C GLU A 83 14.05 4.40 2.18
N SER A 84 13.44 5.45 2.74
CA SER A 84 13.60 5.82 4.16
C SER A 84 13.01 4.76 5.11
N ALA A 85 11.81 4.27 4.83
CA ALA A 85 11.18 3.20 5.62
C ALA A 85 12.03 1.93 5.61
N VAL A 86 12.53 1.51 4.45
CA VAL A 86 13.42 0.34 4.30
C VAL A 86 14.72 0.54 5.08
N ALA A 87 15.36 1.70 4.96
CA ALA A 87 16.58 2.03 5.70
C ALA A 87 16.38 2.00 7.22
N ALA A 88 15.19 2.39 7.68
CA ALA A 88 14.80 2.35 9.09
C ALA A 88 14.27 0.98 9.56
N GLY A 89 14.22 -0.04 8.68
CA GLY A 89 13.69 -1.38 9.01
C GLY A 89 12.18 -1.40 9.23
N LYS A 90 11.44 -0.43 8.67
CA LYS A 90 9.98 -0.33 8.81
C LYS A 90 9.27 -1.09 7.69
N PRO A 91 8.20 -1.85 8.00
CA PRO A 91 7.41 -2.52 6.98
C PRO A 91 6.63 -1.54 6.13
N TRP A 92 6.48 -1.86 4.85
CA TRP A 92 5.61 -1.10 3.96
C TRP A 92 4.74 -2.03 3.10
N THR A 93 3.56 -1.53 2.74
CA THR A 93 2.56 -2.24 1.94
C THR A 93 2.35 -1.51 0.62
N LEU A 94 2.29 -2.27 -0.48
CA LEU A 94 1.94 -1.77 -1.80
C LEU A 94 0.50 -2.11 -2.14
N ASP A 95 -0.27 -1.10 -2.53
CA ASP A 95 -1.59 -1.21 -3.16
C ASP A 95 -1.48 -0.73 -4.62
N PRO A 96 -1.31 -1.66 -5.58
CA PRO A 96 -0.96 -1.35 -6.97
C PRO A 96 -2.20 -1.05 -7.82
N VAL A 97 -3.01 -0.09 -7.41
CA VAL A 97 -4.28 0.27 -8.06
C VAL A 97 -4.14 0.42 -9.57
N ALA A 98 -4.90 -0.38 -10.34
CA ALA A 98 -4.94 -0.39 -11.81
C ALA A 98 -3.58 -0.63 -12.49
N VAL A 99 -2.67 -1.33 -11.83
CA VAL A 99 -1.44 -1.83 -12.45
C VAL A 99 -1.78 -2.79 -13.59
N GLY A 100 -0.97 -2.77 -14.65
CA GLY A 100 -1.24 -3.51 -15.90
C GLY A 100 -2.04 -2.68 -16.91
N ALA A 101 -3.11 -2.03 -16.49
CA ALA A 101 -3.96 -1.21 -17.37
C ALA A 101 -3.31 0.14 -17.74
N LEU A 102 -2.55 0.75 -16.83
CA LEU A 102 -1.96 2.08 -16.99
C LEU A 102 -0.43 2.02 -16.92
N ALA A 103 0.23 2.32 -18.02
CA ALA A 103 1.67 2.10 -18.20
C ALA A 103 2.55 2.86 -17.19
N PHE A 104 2.21 4.10 -16.83
CA PHE A 104 3.01 4.90 -15.90
C PHE A 104 3.08 4.24 -14.52
N ARG A 105 1.92 3.93 -13.93
CA ARG A 105 1.90 3.30 -12.59
C ARG A 105 2.41 1.86 -12.62
N THR A 106 2.23 1.13 -13.73
CA THR A 106 2.77 -0.22 -13.90
C THR A 106 4.31 -0.20 -13.84
N ARG A 107 4.95 0.69 -14.58
CA ARG A 107 6.41 0.86 -14.51
C ARG A 107 6.88 1.25 -13.12
N PHE A 108 6.18 2.19 -12.48
CA PHE A 108 6.51 2.62 -11.13
C PHE A 108 6.40 1.48 -10.12
N CYS A 109 5.30 0.72 -10.13
CA CYS A 109 5.12 -0.44 -9.26
C CYS A 109 6.22 -1.48 -9.44
N HIS A 110 6.55 -1.85 -10.69
CA HIS A 110 7.64 -2.79 -10.94
C HIS A 110 9.00 -2.29 -10.42
N GLN A 111 9.26 -0.99 -10.50
CA GLN A 111 10.49 -0.41 -9.96
C GLN A 111 10.58 -0.49 -8.43
N ILE A 112 9.47 -0.18 -7.74
CA ILE A 112 9.47 -0.18 -6.27
C ILE A 112 9.33 -1.58 -5.66
N LEU A 113 8.89 -2.59 -6.41
CA LEU A 113 8.91 -3.99 -5.97
C LEU A 113 10.32 -4.47 -5.55
N ALA A 114 11.37 -3.93 -6.18
CA ALA A 114 12.75 -4.23 -5.80
C ALA A 114 13.08 -3.81 -4.35
N LEU A 115 12.28 -2.91 -3.77
CA LEU A 115 12.40 -2.46 -2.37
C LEU A 115 11.65 -3.37 -1.38
N LYS A 116 11.14 -4.51 -1.85
CA LYS A 116 10.57 -5.62 -1.08
C LYS A 116 9.49 -5.20 -0.10
N PRO A 117 8.27 -4.86 -0.59
CA PRO A 117 7.14 -4.62 0.29
C PRO A 117 6.88 -5.83 1.19
N ALA A 118 6.51 -5.59 2.44
CA ALA A 118 6.12 -6.65 3.38
C ALA A 118 4.79 -7.30 2.99
N ALA A 119 3.94 -6.55 2.27
CA ALA A 119 2.67 -7.04 1.73
C ALA A 119 2.31 -6.33 0.42
N ASN A 120 1.65 -7.06 -0.47
CA ASN A 120 0.97 -6.50 -1.65
C ASN A 120 -0.54 -6.74 -1.47
N ARG A 121 -1.33 -5.68 -1.63
CA ARG A 121 -2.79 -5.71 -1.51
C ARG A 121 -3.42 -5.28 -2.81
N GLY A 122 -4.06 -6.17 -3.51
CA GLY A 122 -4.71 -5.88 -4.78
C GLY A 122 -5.80 -6.90 -5.11
N ASN A 123 -6.57 -6.62 -6.16
CA ASN A 123 -7.46 -7.60 -6.75
C ASN A 123 -6.66 -8.60 -7.62
N ALA A 124 -7.34 -9.65 -8.12
CA ALA A 124 -6.68 -10.72 -8.88
C ALA A 124 -5.90 -10.19 -10.11
N SER A 125 -6.49 -9.29 -10.88
CA SER A 125 -5.84 -8.71 -12.08
C SER A 125 -4.62 -7.87 -11.72
N GLU A 126 -4.67 -7.11 -10.64
CA GLU A 126 -3.55 -6.28 -10.17
C GLU A 126 -2.38 -7.15 -9.70
N ILE A 127 -2.65 -8.21 -8.94
CA ILE A 127 -1.60 -9.14 -8.49
C ILE A 127 -0.96 -9.87 -9.66
N LEU A 128 -1.76 -10.39 -10.61
CA LEU A 128 -1.22 -11.04 -11.82
C LEU A 128 -0.40 -10.08 -12.68
N ALA A 129 -0.86 -8.84 -12.85
CA ALA A 129 -0.12 -7.83 -13.60
C ALA A 129 1.18 -7.43 -12.88
N LEU A 130 1.16 -7.34 -11.56
CA LEU A 130 2.35 -7.08 -10.75
C LEU A 130 3.37 -8.20 -10.87
N ALA A 131 2.91 -9.47 -10.93
CA ALA A 131 3.73 -10.64 -11.18
C ALA A 131 4.18 -10.79 -12.64
N GLY A 132 3.72 -9.93 -13.56
CA GLY A 132 4.04 -10.00 -15.00
C GLY A 132 3.25 -11.09 -15.76
N MET A 133 2.14 -11.58 -15.22
CA MET A 133 1.35 -12.71 -15.77
C MET A 133 0.10 -12.27 -16.53
N SER A 134 -0.32 -11.01 -16.43
CA SER A 134 -1.56 -10.48 -17.00
C SER A 134 -1.39 -9.05 -17.50
N ALA A 135 -2.22 -8.62 -18.43
CA ALA A 135 -2.31 -7.23 -18.86
C ALA A 135 -3.03 -6.31 -17.86
N GLY A 136 -3.61 -6.88 -16.80
CA GLY A 136 -4.36 -6.16 -15.76
C GLY A 136 -5.84 -6.01 -16.09
N GLY A 137 -6.57 -5.38 -15.16
CA GLY A 137 -8.01 -5.18 -15.23
C GLY A 137 -8.42 -3.88 -15.93
N ARG A 138 -9.71 -3.55 -15.81
CA ARG A 138 -10.28 -2.27 -16.27
C ARG A 138 -10.45 -1.33 -15.07
N GLY A 139 -9.54 -0.36 -14.94
CA GLY A 139 -9.56 0.55 -13.80
C GLY A 139 -9.32 -0.18 -12.49
N VAL A 140 -10.29 -0.14 -11.58
CA VAL A 140 -10.25 -0.86 -10.29
C VAL A 140 -10.94 -2.22 -10.33
N ASP A 141 -11.61 -2.55 -11.44
CA ASP A 141 -12.31 -3.83 -11.60
C ASP A 141 -11.34 -4.90 -12.07
N THR A 142 -11.49 -6.10 -11.53
CA THR A 142 -10.70 -7.26 -11.97
C THR A 142 -11.30 -7.94 -13.18
N THR A 143 -10.45 -8.35 -14.14
CA THR A 143 -10.82 -9.23 -15.25
C THR A 143 -10.41 -10.68 -15.00
N ASP A 144 -9.66 -10.93 -13.93
CA ASP A 144 -9.19 -12.25 -13.53
C ASP A 144 -9.88 -12.71 -12.25
N THR A 145 -9.93 -14.01 -12.01
CA THR A 145 -10.48 -14.58 -10.79
C THR A 145 -9.43 -14.63 -9.67
N ALA A 146 -9.88 -14.59 -8.43
CA ALA A 146 -8.97 -14.74 -7.29
C ALA A 146 -8.21 -16.09 -7.34
N ALA A 147 -8.85 -17.15 -7.80
CA ALA A 147 -8.22 -18.48 -7.95
C ALA A 147 -7.07 -18.47 -8.97
N SER A 148 -7.15 -17.69 -10.04
CA SER A 148 -6.07 -17.56 -11.03
C SER A 148 -4.87 -16.76 -10.51
N ALA A 149 -5.06 -15.94 -9.50
CA ALA A 149 -4.01 -15.08 -8.91
C ALA A 149 -3.26 -15.75 -7.74
N VAL A 150 -3.79 -16.82 -7.15
CA VAL A 150 -3.19 -17.48 -5.98
C VAL A 150 -1.74 -17.95 -6.20
N PRO A 151 -1.33 -18.45 -7.38
CA PRO A 151 0.07 -18.85 -7.61
C PRO A 151 1.05 -17.67 -7.79
N ALA A 152 0.55 -16.45 -7.99
CA ALA A 152 1.37 -15.27 -8.25
C ALA A 152 1.90 -14.63 -6.97
#